data_40e0110915eb887f22908a16be68dcd6
#
_entry.id   40e0110915eb887f22908a16be68dcd6
#
_cell.length_a   1.000
_cell.length_b   1.000
_cell.length_c   1.000
_cell.angle_alpha   90.00
_cell.angle_beta   90.00
_cell.angle_gamma   90.00
#
_symmetry.space_group_name_H-M   'P 1'
#
loop_
_entity.id
_entity.type
_entity.pdbx_description
1 polymer ?
#
loop_
_entity_poly.entity_id
_entity_poly.type
_entity_poly.pdbx_seq_one_letter_code
_entity_poly.pdbx_strand_id
1 'polypeptide(L)'
;MPFVDLRSDTVTRPTTAMREAIARAEVGDDVFGDDPTVNALQQRMAQMLGKEAALFMPTGTQSNLCALMSHCQRGDEYIVGQMAHTYRWEGGGAAVLGSVQPQPSGRAADGPIPLAEIEAALKPD
;
A
#
# COMPACT_ATOMS: atom_id res chain seq x y z
N MET A 1 31.46 -1.28 15.32
CA MET A 1 30.69 -0.22 14.62
C MET A 1 29.24 -0.64 14.58
N PRO A 2 28.27 0.26 14.77
CA PRO A 2 26.89 -0.12 14.58
C PRO A 2 26.67 -0.52 13.10
N PHE A 3 26.06 -1.66 12.91
CA PHE A 3 25.69 -2.17 11.59
C PHE A 3 24.49 -1.41 11.07
N VAL A 4 24.57 -0.85 9.86
CA VAL A 4 23.45 -0.19 9.18
C VAL A 4 22.76 -1.22 8.29
N ASP A 5 21.53 -1.56 8.63
CA ASP A 5 20.75 -2.57 7.91
C ASP A 5 19.72 -1.89 6.98
N LEU A 6 19.93 -2.03 5.68
CA LEU A 6 19.08 -1.46 4.63
C LEU A 6 18.35 -2.54 3.81
N ARG A 7 18.22 -3.76 4.32
CA ARG A 7 17.57 -4.88 3.60
C ARG A 7 16.08 -4.64 3.38
N SER A 8 15.41 -4.03 4.32
CA SER A 8 13.96 -3.79 4.29
C SER A 8 13.58 -2.76 5.35
N ASP A 9 12.53 -2.01 5.12
CA ASP A 9 11.88 -1.18 6.13
C ASP A 9 11.40 -1.99 7.34
N THR A 10 11.04 -3.24 7.15
CA THR A 10 10.54 -4.16 8.19
C THR A 10 11.57 -4.48 9.29
N VAL A 11 12.86 -4.26 9.06
CA VAL A 11 13.91 -4.43 10.10
C VAL A 11 14.06 -3.21 10.99
N THR A 12 13.40 -2.09 10.67
CA THR A 12 13.46 -0.88 11.47
C THR A 12 12.80 -1.07 12.83
N ARG A 13 13.27 -0.32 13.82
CA ARG A 13 12.72 -0.39 15.19
C ARG A 13 12.29 1.00 15.63
N PRO A 14 11.19 1.10 16.41
CA PRO A 14 10.77 2.38 16.95
C PRO A 14 11.83 2.94 17.89
N THR A 15 12.06 4.24 17.81
CA THR A 15 12.92 4.97 18.76
C THR A 15 12.28 5.01 20.16
N THR A 16 13.05 5.44 21.16
CA THR A 16 12.51 5.61 22.53
C THR A 16 11.31 6.58 22.52
N ALA A 17 11.44 7.72 21.84
CA ALA A 17 10.34 8.69 21.74
C ALA A 17 9.09 8.11 21.06
N MET A 18 9.26 7.30 20.03
CA MET A 18 8.13 6.59 19.37
C MET A 18 7.46 5.61 20.34
N ARG A 19 8.23 4.84 21.11
CA ARG A 19 7.68 3.92 22.13
C ARG A 19 6.90 4.65 23.21
N GLU A 20 7.40 5.80 23.66
CA GLU A 20 6.71 6.64 24.62
C GLU A 20 5.42 7.23 24.04
N ALA A 21 5.43 7.66 22.78
CA ALA A 21 4.24 8.15 22.10
C ALA A 21 3.18 7.04 21.98
N ILE A 22 3.59 5.82 21.60
CA ILE A 22 2.69 4.64 21.52
C ILE A 22 2.07 4.36 22.90
N ALA A 23 2.88 4.37 23.96
CA ALA A 23 2.41 4.08 25.32
C ALA A 23 1.45 5.12 25.89
N ARG A 24 1.50 6.36 25.40
CA ARG A 24 0.66 7.48 25.85
C ARG A 24 -0.48 7.80 24.88
N ALA A 25 -0.53 7.13 23.73
CA ALA A 25 -1.56 7.41 22.75
C ALA A 25 -2.96 7.21 23.36
N GLU A 26 -3.81 8.21 23.18
CA GLU A 26 -5.22 8.08 23.47
C GLU A 26 -5.85 7.17 22.41
N VAL A 27 -6.66 6.21 22.83
CA VAL A 27 -7.30 5.24 21.96
C VAL A 27 -8.81 5.26 22.13
N GLY A 28 -9.53 4.90 21.10
CA GLY A 28 -10.99 4.79 21.08
C GLY A 28 -11.43 3.69 20.12
N ASP A 29 -12.73 3.53 19.96
CA ASP A 29 -13.28 2.55 19.03
C ASP A 29 -13.27 3.08 17.61
N ASP A 30 -12.40 2.53 16.78
CA ASP A 30 -12.25 2.94 15.38
C ASP A 30 -13.48 2.59 14.51
N VAL A 31 -14.27 1.58 14.90
CA VAL A 31 -15.52 1.22 14.21
C VAL A 31 -16.53 2.36 14.23
N PHE A 32 -16.56 3.12 15.34
CA PHE A 32 -17.41 4.31 15.48
C PHE A 32 -16.69 5.61 15.13
N GLY A 33 -15.42 5.54 14.72
CA GLY A 33 -14.62 6.73 14.45
C GLY A 33 -14.20 7.51 15.71
N ASP A 34 -14.19 6.86 16.86
CA ASP A 34 -13.95 7.50 18.15
C ASP A 34 -12.46 7.48 18.56
N ASP A 35 -11.57 6.81 17.78
CA ASP A 35 -10.14 6.81 18.08
C ASP A 35 -9.48 8.13 17.66
N PRO A 36 -9.08 8.99 18.61
CA PRO A 36 -8.53 10.30 18.28
C PRO A 36 -7.15 10.21 17.62
N THR A 37 -6.38 9.17 17.91
CA THR A 37 -5.03 8.98 17.34
C THR A 37 -5.12 8.53 15.88
N VAL A 38 -6.02 7.63 15.55
CA VAL A 38 -6.28 7.22 14.16
C VAL A 38 -6.82 8.40 13.35
N ASN A 39 -7.79 9.13 13.88
CA ASN A 39 -8.36 10.31 13.23
C ASN A 39 -7.30 11.37 12.93
N ALA A 40 -6.43 11.67 13.92
CA ALA A 40 -5.34 12.63 13.75
C ALA A 40 -4.33 12.16 12.68
N LEU A 41 -3.99 10.87 12.63
CA LEU A 41 -3.10 10.30 11.62
C LEU A 41 -3.70 10.47 10.22
N GLN A 42 -4.95 10.08 10.03
CA GLN A 42 -5.66 10.20 8.75
C GLN A 42 -5.70 11.66 8.26
N GLN A 43 -6.09 12.57 9.13
CA GLN A 43 -6.10 14.00 8.81
C GLN A 43 -4.71 14.51 8.43
N ARG A 44 -3.69 14.14 9.20
CA ARG A 44 -2.30 14.56 8.95
C ARG A 44 -1.80 14.06 7.60
N MET A 45 -2.06 12.80 7.26
CA MET A 45 -1.63 12.21 5.99
C MET A 45 -2.36 12.86 4.80
N ALA A 46 -3.66 13.09 4.90
CA ALA A 46 -4.42 13.79 3.88
C ALA A 46 -3.84 15.20 3.61
N GLN A 47 -3.57 15.96 4.67
CA GLN A 47 -2.97 17.30 4.56
C GLN A 47 -1.58 17.27 3.93
N MET A 48 -0.71 16.35 4.39
CA MET A 48 0.67 16.25 3.87
C MET A 48 0.73 15.93 2.38
N LEU A 49 -0.22 15.13 1.91
CA LEU A 49 -0.29 14.68 0.52
C LEU A 49 -1.21 15.54 -0.36
N GLY A 50 -1.86 16.57 0.21
CA GLY A 50 -2.81 17.41 -0.51
C GLY A 50 -4.02 16.65 -1.04
N LYS A 51 -4.48 15.65 -0.27
CA LYS A 51 -5.64 14.82 -0.61
C LYS A 51 -6.84 15.18 0.25
N GLU A 52 -8.03 14.86 -0.25
CA GLU A 52 -9.30 15.10 0.45
C GLU A 52 -9.40 14.29 1.75
N ALA A 53 -8.96 13.04 1.70
CA ALA A 53 -9.01 12.12 2.83
C ALA A 53 -7.85 11.13 2.80
N ALA A 54 -7.63 10.46 3.91
CA ALA A 54 -6.78 9.29 4.03
C ALA A 54 -7.47 8.25 4.92
N LEU A 55 -7.15 6.99 4.72
CA LEU A 55 -7.69 5.90 5.50
C LEU A 55 -6.54 5.05 6.06
N PHE A 56 -6.53 4.87 7.37
CA PHE A 56 -5.59 3.97 8.03
C PHE A 56 -6.02 2.52 7.82
N MET A 57 -5.07 1.68 7.46
CA MET A 57 -5.25 0.23 7.31
C MET A 57 -4.23 -0.50 8.17
N PRO A 58 -4.60 -1.60 8.83
CA PRO A 58 -3.70 -2.34 9.74
C PRO A 58 -2.54 -3.03 9.02
N THR A 59 -2.65 -3.27 7.71
CA THR A 59 -1.57 -3.87 6.90
C THR A 59 -1.49 -3.26 5.52
N GLY A 60 -0.28 -3.21 4.94
CA GLY A 60 -0.08 -2.78 3.55
C GLY A 60 -0.80 -3.69 2.54
N THR A 61 -0.87 -4.98 2.80
CA THR A 61 -1.62 -5.95 1.96
C THR A 61 -3.10 -5.60 1.89
N GLN A 62 -3.72 -5.27 3.02
CA GLN A 62 -5.12 -4.83 3.04
C GLN A 62 -5.28 -3.49 2.29
N SER A 63 -4.38 -2.55 2.51
CA SER A 63 -4.39 -1.25 1.83
C SER A 63 -4.33 -1.42 0.31
N ASN A 64 -3.40 -2.22 -0.18
CA ASN A 64 -3.26 -2.49 -1.61
C ASN A 64 -4.49 -3.17 -2.20
N LEU A 65 -5.04 -4.16 -1.52
CA LEU A 65 -6.24 -4.86 -2.00
C LEU A 65 -7.45 -3.91 -2.05
N CYS A 66 -7.67 -3.13 -1.01
CA CYS A 66 -8.75 -2.14 -0.98
C CYS A 66 -8.59 -1.10 -2.08
N ALA A 67 -7.36 -0.62 -2.32
CA ALA A 67 -7.09 0.32 -3.40
C ALA A 67 -7.41 -0.28 -4.78
N LEU A 68 -6.94 -1.51 -5.05
CA LEU A 68 -7.25 -2.20 -6.31
C LEU A 68 -8.76 -2.39 -6.49
N MET A 69 -9.45 -2.88 -5.47
CA MET A 69 -10.91 -3.10 -5.53
C MET A 69 -11.72 -1.80 -5.61
N SER A 70 -11.14 -0.66 -5.24
CA SER A 70 -11.79 0.65 -5.38
C SER A 70 -11.72 1.19 -6.81
N HIS A 71 -10.74 0.75 -7.60
CA HIS A 71 -10.50 1.20 -8.96
C HIS A 71 -10.90 0.18 -10.03
N CYS A 72 -10.99 -1.10 -9.67
CA CYS A 72 -11.22 -2.19 -10.60
C CYS A 72 -12.52 -2.92 -10.27
N GLN A 73 -13.17 -3.41 -11.31
CA GLN A 73 -14.30 -4.33 -11.24
C GLN A 73 -13.85 -5.77 -11.57
N ARG A 74 -14.74 -6.72 -11.33
CA ARG A 74 -14.48 -8.14 -11.68
C ARG A 74 -14.25 -8.27 -13.18
N GLY A 75 -13.13 -8.87 -13.55
CA GLY A 75 -12.73 -9.06 -14.94
C GLY A 75 -11.79 -7.98 -15.48
N ASP A 76 -11.62 -6.87 -14.75
CA ASP A 76 -10.63 -5.87 -15.10
C ASP A 76 -9.21 -6.38 -14.97
N GLU A 77 -8.29 -5.67 -15.57
CA GLU A 77 -6.85 -5.93 -15.49
C GLU A 77 -6.13 -4.72 -14.87
N TYR A 78 -4.99 -5.00 -14.23
CA TYR A 78 -4.09 -3.94 -13.78
C TYR A 78 -2.66 -4.22 -14.23
N ILE A 79 -2.00 -3.20 -14.77
CA ILE A 79 -0.61 -3.26 -15.17
C ILE A 79 0.26 -3.11 -13.92
N VAL A 80 1.19 -4.04 -13.73
CA VAL A 80 1.95 -4.13 -12.49
C VAL A 80 3.39 -4.54 -12.75
N GLY A 81 4.32 -4.00 -11.97
CA GLY A 81 5.73 -4.43 -12.04
C GLY A 81 5.90 -5.88 -11.59
N GLN A 82 6.76 -6.63 -12.29
CA GLN A 82 7.06 -8.04 -11.99
C GLN A 82 7.48 -8.28 -10.54
N MET A 83 8.08 -7.28 -9.89
CA MET A 83 8.57 -7.35 -8.51
C MET A 83 7.65 -6.63 -7.52
N ALA A 84 6.52 -6.07 -7.99
CA ALA A 84 5.59 -5.37 -7.13
C ALA A 84 4.98 -6.30 -6.07
N HIS A 85 4.77 -5.74 -4.88
CA HIS A 85 4.28 -6.47 -3.72
C HIS A 85 2.90 -7.09 -3.99
N THR A 86 1.99 -6.34 -4.61
CA THR A 86 0.65 -6.78 -5.01
C THR A 86 0.64 -8.00 -5.93
N TYR A 87 1.69 -8.17 -6.73
CA TYR A 87 1.82 -9.31 -7.63
C TYR A 87 2.50 -10.52 -6.97
N ARG A 88 3.56 -10.30 -6.17
CA ARG A 88 4.40 -11.40 -5.68
C ARG A 88 4.07 -11.91 -4.29
N TRP A 89 3.59 -11.05 -3.40
CA TRP A 89 3.65 -11.30 -1.97
C TRP A 89 2.31 -11.30 -1.25
N GLU A 90 1.22 -10.99 -1.93
CA GLU A 90 -0.11 -10.81 -1.33
C GLU A 90 -1.07 -11.98 -1.61
N GLY A 91 -0.52 -13.18 -1.82
CA GLY A 91 -1.33 -14.39 -2.03
C GLY A 91 -2.24 -14.35 -3.25
N GLY A 92 -1.94 -13.48 -4.23
CA GLY A 92 -2.79 -13.28 -5.40
C GLY A 92 -4.13 -12.60 -5.08
N GLY A 93 -4.17 -11.79 -4.01
CA GLY A 93 -5.40 -11.17 -3.50
C GLY A 93 -6.22 -10.43 -4.56
N ALA A 94 -5.57 -9.70 -5.45
CA ALA A 94 -6.25 -9.02 -6.56
C ALA A 94 -7.05 -10.00 -7.43
N ALA A 95 -6.46 -11.15 -7.77
CA ALA A 95 -7.12 -12.16 -8.60
C ALA A 95 -8.16 -12.96 -7.80
N VAL A 96 -7.82 -13.41 -6.59
CA VAL A 96 -8.65 -14.32 -5.78
C VAL A 96 -9.87 -13.59 -5.20
N LEU A 97 -9.69 -12.39 -4.66
CA LEU A 97 -10.75 -11.64 -3.99
C LEU A 97 -11.38 -10.59 -4.89
N GLY A 98 -10.55 -9.83 -5.62
CA GLY A 98 -11.02 -8.78 -6.53
C GLY A 98 -11.48 -9.30 -7.90
N SER A 99 -11.07 -10.52 -8.28
CA SER A 99 -11.23 -11.03 -9.65
C SER A 99 -10.60 -10.11 -10.71
N VAL A 100 -9.50 -9.43 -10.33
CA VAL A 100 -8.74 -8.51 -11.18
C VAL A 100 -7.50 -9.23 -11.67
N GLN A 101 -7.30 -9.27 -12.99
CA GLN A 101 -6.18 -9.98 -13.59
C GLN A 101 -4.91 -9.12 -13.59
N PRO A 102 -3.80 -9.59 -13.02
CA PRO A 102 -2.54 -8.86 -13.13
C PRO A 102 -1.93 -9.01 -14.54
N GLN A 103 -1.43 -7.90 -15.08
CA GLN A 103 -0.59 -7.83 -16.29
C GLN A 103 0.84 -7.48 -15.86
N PRO A 104 1.67 -8.46 -15.50
CA PRO A 104 3.02 -8.19 -15.04
C PRO A 104 3.93 -7.73 -16.18
N SER A 105 4.49 -6.55 -16.06
CA SER A 105 5.40 -5.91 -17.01
C SER A 105 6.66 -5.37 -16.31
N GLY A 106 7.69 -5.08 -17.10
CA GLY A 106 8.92 -4.47 -16.61
C GLY A 106 9.86 -5.49 -15.95
N ARG A 107 10.93 -5.81 -16.65
CA ARG A 107 12.07 -6.59 -16.13
C ARG A 107 13.33 -5.74 -15.98
N ALA A 108 13.18 -4.42 -16.09
CA ALA A 108 14.30 -3.50 -15.98
C ALA A 108 14.96 -3.64 -14.60
N ALA A 109 16.28 -3.72 -14.58
CA ALA A 109 17.05 -3.86 -13.36
C ALA A 109 16.93 -2.64 -12.42
N ASP A 110 16.51 -1.50 -12.96
CA ASP A 110 16.30 -0.21 -12.29
C ASP A 110 14.88 -0.02 -11.72
N GLY A 111 13.97 -0.96 -11.97
CA GLY A 111 12.66 -1.06 -11.33
C GLY A 111 11.46 -0.44 -12.07
N PRO A 112 11.57 0.64 -12.86
CA PRO A 112 10.41 1.21 -13.54
C PRO A 112 9.90 0.31 -14.67
N ILE A 113 8.60 0.43 -14.97
CA ILE A 113 8.00 -0.19 -16.15
C ILE A 113 8.22 0.77 -17.33
N PRO A 114 8.89 0.35 -18.42
CA PRO A 114 9.03 1.19 -19.61
C PRO A 114 7.66 1.60 -20.18
N LEU A 115 7.51 2.86 -20.60
CA LEU A 115 6.24 3.36 -21.15
C LEU A 115 5.75 2.53 -22.34
N ALA A 116 6.66 2.08 -23.21
CA ALA A 116 6.32 1.24 -24.35
C ALA A 116 5.71 -0.12 -23.93
N GLU A 117 6.11 -0.66 -22.78
CA GLU A 117 5.50 -1.89 -22.26
C GLU A 117 4.10 -1.62 -21.70
N ILE A 118 3.89 -0.45 -21.07
CA ILE A 118 2.57 -0.02 -20.60
C ILE A 118 1.63 0.15 -21.80
N GLU A 119 2.07 0.86 -22.83
CA GLU A 119 1.31 1.07 -24.06
C GLU A 119 0.95 -0.26 -24.75
N ALA A 120 1.90 -1.20 -24.82
CA ALA A 120 1.68 -2.52 -25.41
C ALA A 120 0.73 -3.41 -24.57
N ALA A 121 0.59 -3.14 -23.28
CA ALA A 121 -0.31 -3.88 -22.40
C ALA A 121 -1.76 -3.34 -22.44
N LEU A 122 -1.97 -2.12 -22.97
CA LEU A 122 -3.32 -1.58 -23.15
C LEU A 122 -4.06 -2.37 -24.22
N LYS A 123 -5.25 -2.85 -23.87
CA LYS A 123 -6.12 -3.57 -24.80
C LYS A 123 -7.15 -2.61 -25.38
N PRO A 124 -7.51 -2.76 -26.67
CA PRO A 124 -8.64 -2.01 -27.22
C PRO A 124 -9.93 -2.45 -26.52
N ASP A 125 -10.84 -1.51 -26.32
CA ASP A 125 -12.21 -1.74 -25.84
C ASP A 125 -13.02 -2.62 -26.81
#